data_e3e4e284d8f5938be8e0993723d36ea1
#
_entry.id   e3e4e284d8f5938be8e0993723d36ea1
#
_cell.length_a   1.000
_cell.length_b   1.000
_cell.length_c   1.000
_cell.angle_alpha   90.00
_cell.angle_beta   90.00
_cell.angle_gamma   90.00
#
_symmetry.space_group_name_H-M   'P 1'
#
loop_
_entity.id
_entity.type
_entity.pdbx_description
1 polymer ?
#
loop_
_entity_poly.entity_id
_entity_poly.type
_entity_poly.pdbx_seq_one_letter_code
_entity_poly.pdbx_strand_id
1 'polypeptide(L)'
;FHLSSEPQPWWKRSDGSVMPVATVLPGTADHNMREKGASWKYLRDPANYDFRPRADSPLVDAGALVNEDDLPSPVTKFPGQHYVGAAPDIGAYECHDSRYWIPGRLESTATMPVPKNKGVNVPLDSDLMFLEAYQAIAHTIYFGTDANALQTIASLKGTTTNIVQPPKLNAKMTYYWRVGAADKSGVEVLSPTWTFTTHE
;
A
#
# COMPACT_ATOMS: atom_id res chain seq x y z
N PHE A 1 1.78 -11.20 -9.88
CA PHE A 1 2.88 -11.79 -10.67
C PHE A 1 2.41 -11.97 -12.10
N HIS A 2 3.04 -11.26 -13.05
CA HIS A 2 2.74 -11.41 -14.47
C HIS A 2 3.59 -12.56 -15.02
N LEU A 3 2.97 -13.71 -15.23
CA LEU A 3 3.59 -14.79 -15.99
C LEU A 3 3.38 -14.47 -17.48
N SER A 4 4.32 -13.77 -18.10
CA SER A 4 4.31 -13.66 -19.57
C SER A 4 4.71 -15.01 -20.15
N SER A 5 4.03 -15.44 -21.20
CA SER A 5 4.36 -16.67 -21.96
C SER A 5 5.62 -16.51 -22.81
N GLU A 6 6.26 -15.35 -22.79
CA GLU A 6 7.50 -15.07 -23.54
C GLU A 6 8.72 -15.18 -22.63
N PRO A 7 9.81 -15.83 -23.09
CA PRO A 7 11.03 -15.95 -22.30
C PRO A 7 11.64 -14.57 -22.06
N GLN A 8 11.72 -14.18 -20.78
CA GLN A 8 12.35 -12.93 -20.39
C GLN A 8 13.88 -13.07 -20.44
N PRO A 9 14.65 -12.03 -20.84
CA PRO A 9 16.12 -12.10 -21.00
C PRO A 9 16.87 -12.54 -19.74
N TRP A 10 16.33 -12.31 -18.55
CA TRP A 10 16.96 -12.70 -17.27
C TRP A 10 16.82 -14.19 -16.93
N TRP A 11 16.10 -14.97 -17.73
CA TRP A 11 16.00 -16.43 -17.59
C TRP A 11 17.12 -17.17 -18.36
N LYS A 12 18.06 -16.47 -18.97
CA LYS A 12 19.23 -17.07 -19.57
C LYS A 12 20.21 -17.47 -18.47
N ARG A 13 20.61 -18.74 -18.48
CA ARG A 13 21.73 -19.22 -17.65
C ARG A 13 23.06 -18.62 -18.14
N SER A 14 24.06 -18.66 -17.28
CA SER A 14 25.42 -18.18 -17.61
C SER A 14 26.03 -18.88 -18.79
N ASP A 15 25.59 -20.09 -19.16
CA ASP A 15 25.97 -20.88 -20.33
C ASP A 15 25.22 -20.49 -21.63
N GLY A 16 24.36 -19.47 -21.55
CA GLY A 16 23.55 -19.00 -22.68
C GLY A 16 22.27 -19.83 -22.94
N SER A 17 22.07 -20.94 -22.23
CA SER A 17 20.85 -21.72 -22.38
C SER A 17 19.62 -21.01 -21.78
N VAL A 18 18.48 -21.18 -22.44
CA VAL A 18 17.19 -20.68 -21.95
C VAL A 18 16.57 -21.76 -21.06
N MET A 19 16.14 -21.41 -19.85
CA MET A 19 15.37 -22.35 -19.06
C MET A 19 14.08 -22.72 -19.80
N PRO A 20 13.80 -24.02 -19.96
CA PRO A 20 12.57 -24.43 -20.62
C PRO A 20 11.36 -23.88 -19.83
N VAL A 21 10.50 -23.14 -20.52
CA VAL A 21 9.25 -22.53 -20.00
C VAL A 21 8.29 -23.58 -19.44
N ALA A 22 8.54 -24.85 -19.70
CA ALA A 22 7.70 -25.97 -19.30
C ALA A 22 8.04 -26.58 -17.93
N THR A 23 8.92 -25.98 -17.14
CA THR A 23 8.99 -26.39 -15.74
C THR A 23 7.78 -25.82 -15.04
N VAL A 24 6.69 -26.57 -15.05
CA VAL A 24 5.54 -26.31 -14.20
C VAL A 24 6.09 -26.27 -12.78
N LEU A 25 6.14 -25.07 -12.19
CA LEU A 25 6.42 -24.97 -10.77
C LEU A 25 5.38 -25.83 -10.05
N PRO A 26 5.81 -26.73 -9.15
CA PRO A 26 4.86 -27.53 -8.40
C PRO A 26 3.97 -26.58 -7.60
N GLY A 27 2.67 -26.64 -7.85
CA GLY A 27 1.68 -25.80 -7.17
C GLY A 27 0.48 -25.52 -8.08
N THR A 28 -0.62 -25.17 -7.46
CA THR A 28 -1.80 -24.63 -8.14
C THR A 28 -1.68 -23.12 -8.28
N ALA A 29 -2.03 -22.57 -9.43
CA ALA A 29 -2.14 -21.14 -9.67
C ALA A 29 -3.61 -20.82 -9.88
N ASP A 30 -4.35 -20.74 -8.80
CA ASP A 30 -5.75 -20.38 -8.74
C ASP A 30 -5.95 -19.00 -8.07
N HIS A 31 -7.18 -18.52 -8.02
CA HIS A 31 -7.55 -17.25 -7.39
C HIS A 31 -6.67 -16.05 -7.84
N ASN A 32 -6.16 -16.09 -9.07
CA ASN A 32 -5.44 -14.99 -9.68
C ASN A 32 -6.30 -14.35 -10.77
N MET A 33 -6.44 -13.04 -10.74
CA MET A 33 -7.08 -12.36 -11.86
C MET A 33 -6.13 -12.32 -13.06
N ARG A 34 -6.55 -12.96 -14.15
CA ARG A 34 -5.82 -12.98 -15.42
C ARG A 34 -6.54 -12.12 -16.44
N GLU A 35 -6.39 -10.82 -16.32
CA GLU A 35 -6.94 -9.90 -17.32
C GLU A 35 -5.80 -9.16 -18.04
N LYS A 36 -5.78 -9.25 -19.37
CA LYS A 36 -4.74 -8.60 -20.17
C LYS A 36 -4.89 -7.08 -20.10
N GLY A 37 -3.98 -6.42 -19.37
CA GLY A 37 -3.79 -4.98 -19.42
C GLY A 37 -4.77 -4.11 -18.61
N ALA A 38 -5.65 -4.66 -17.78
CA ALA A 38 -6.74 -3.89 -17.20
C ALA A 38 -6.88 -3.95 -15.66
N SER A 39 -5.93 -4.55 -14.94
CA SER A 39 -6.03 -4.68 -13.48
C SER A 39 -6.04 -3.32 -12.74
N TRP A 40 -5.46 -2.29 -13.32
CA TRP A 40 -5.40 -0.94 -12.75
C TRP A 40 -6.78 -0.31 -12.50
N LYS A 41 -7.79 -0.64 -13.31
CA LYS A 41 -9.16 -0.11 -13.17
C LYS A 41 -9.85 -0.57 -11.89
N TYR A 42 -9.37 -1.65 -11.28
CA TYR A 42 -9.94 -2.25 -10.08
C TYR A 42 -9.32 -1.71 -8.79
N LEU A 43 -8.26 -0.91 -8.92
CA LEU A 43 -7.56 -0.28 -7.79
C LEU A 43 -8.03 1.16 -7.59
N ARG A 44 -7.90 1.68 -6.39
CA ARG A 44 -8.39 3.02 -6.03
C ARG A 44 -7.66 4.13 -6.80
N ASP A 45 -6.33 4.23 -6.62
CA ASP A 45 -5.51 5.22 -7.32
C ASP A 45 -4.05 4.75 -7.48
N PRO A 46 -3.80 3.75 -8.34
CA PRO A 46 -2.45 3.19 -8.52
C PRO A 46 -1.46 4.22 -9.07
N ALA A 47 -1.92 5.26 -9.77
CA ALA A 47 -1.08 6.34 -10.25
C ALA A 47 -0.45 7.15 -9.10
N ASN A 48 -1.11 7.21 -7.95
CA ASN A 48 -0.65 7.88 -6.73
C ASN A 48 -0.34 6.89 -5.59
N TYR A 49 -0.11 5.60 -5.92
CA TYR A 49 0.32 4.53 -5.02
C TYR A 49 -0.76 3.96 -4.10
N ASP A 50 -2.03 4.30 -4.29
CA ASP A 50 -3.13 3.58 -3.63
C ASP A 50 -3.48 2.31 -4.43
N PHE A 51 -2.85 1.20 -4.05
CA PHE A 51 -3.05 -0.10 -4.66
C PHE A 51 -4.13 -0.93 -3.97
N ARG A 52 -4.89 -0.36 -3.05
CA ARG A 52 -6.04 -1.05 -2.45
C ARG A 52 -7.11 -1.29 -3.51
N PRO A 53 -7.79 -2.42 -3.48
CA PRO A 53 -8.95 -2.65 -4.33
C PRO A 53 -10.04 -1.59 -4.10
N ARG A 54 -10.76 -1.26 -5.14
CA ARG A 54 -12.01 -0.48 -5.02
C ARG A 54 -13.07 -1.38 -4.41
N ALA A 55 -13.96 -0.82 -3.59
CA ALA A 55 -15.00 -1.58 -2.91
C ALA A 55 -15.98 -2.32 -3.87
N ASP A 56 -16.12 -1.80 -5.10
CA ASP A 56 -16.97 -2.38 -6.16
C ASP A 56 -16.19 -3.32 -7.10
N SER A 57 -14.94 -3.64 -6.77
CA SER A 57 -14.09 -4.43 -7.65
C SER A 57 -14.27 -5.94 -7.42
N PRO A 58 -14.09 -6.76 -8.49
CA PRO A 58 -14.12 -8.22 -8.37
C PRO A 58 -12.88 -8.79 -7.65
N LEU A 59 -11.98 -7.96 -7.15
CA LEU A 59 -10.83 -8.38 -6.36
C LEU A 59 -11.19 -8.60 -4.89
N VAL A 60 -12.27 -7.95 -4.42
CA VAL A 60 -12.69 -7.98 -3.02
C VAL A 60 -13.21 -9.39 -2.68
N ASP A 61 -12.74 -9.94 -1.55
CA ASP A 61 -13.10 -11.27 -1.05
C ASP A 61 -12.87 -12.42 -2.06
N ALA A 62 -12.01 -12.24 -3.05
CA ALA A 62 -11.81 -13.19 -4.15
C ALA A 62 -10.47 -13.96 -4.09
N GLY A 63 -9.68 -13.74 -3.05
CA GLY A 63 -8.45 -14.48 -2.79
C GLY A 63 -8.70 -15.86 -2.18
N ALA A 64 -7.71 -16.73 -2.26
CA ALA A 64 -7.78 -18.06 -1.65
C ALA A 64 -7.57 -17.98 -0.13
N LEU A 65 -8.39 -18.67 0.63
CA LEU A 65 -8.08 -19.02 2.01
C LEU A 65 -6.95 -20.05 2.00
N VAL A 66 -5.77 -19.67 2.46
CA VAL A 66 -4.64 -20.59 2.60
C VAL A 66 -4.70 -21.22 3.98
N ASN A 67 -4.68 -22.54 4.04
CA ASN A 67 -4.57 -23.25 5.30
C ASN A 67 -3.14 -23.04 5.85
N GLU A 68 -3.00 -22.66 7.12
CA GLU A 68 -1.68 -22.44 7.76
C GLU A 68 -0.80 -23.70 7.67
N ASP A 69 -1.41 -24.88 7.65
CA ASP A 69 -0.73 -26.18 7.52
C ASP A 69 -0.09 -26.37 6.12
N ASP A 70 -0.55 -25.64 5.12
CA ASP A 70 -0.03 -25.70 3.74
C ASP A 70 1.13 -24.73 3.49
N LEU A 71 1.46 -23.89 4.46
CA LEU A 71 2.57 -22.93 4.34
C LEU A 71 3.90 -23.60 4.66
N PRO A 72 4.93 -23.48 3.79
CA PRO A 72 6.24 -24.03 4.10
C PRO A 72 6.82 -23.37 5.36
N SER A 73 7.22 -24.17 6.36
CA SER A 73 8.00 -23.70 7.50
C SER A 73 9.32 -23.06 7.00
N PRO A 74 9.69 -21.85 7.39
CA PRO A 74 9.31 -21.05 8.56
C PRO A 74 8.35 -19.88 8.28
N VAL A 75 7.59 -19.93 7.19
CA VAL A 75 6.68 -18.85 6.77
C VAL A 75 5.46 -18.73 7.72
N THR A 76 5.25 -19.70 8.58
CA THR A 76 4.19 -19.72 9.60
C THR A 76 4.25 -18.58 10.63
N LYS A 77 5.19 -17.63 10.50
CA LYS A 77 5.25 -16.42 11.35
C LYS A 77 5.09 -15.12 10.56
N PHE A 78 4.58 -15.14 9.36
CA PHE A 78 3.87 -13.95 8.90
C PHE A 78 2.76 -13.69 9.94
N PRO A 79 2.67 -12.47 10.49
CA PRO A 79 1.55 -12.12 11.36
C PRO A 79 0.29 -12.53 10.58
N GLY A 80 -0.50 -13.42 11.17
CA GLY A 80 -1.54 -14.21 10.54
C GLY A 80 -2.21 -13.52 9.39
N GLN A 81 -2.61 -14.24 8.37
CA GLN A 81 -3.28 -13.65 7.21
C GLN A 81 -4.40 -12.75 7.74
N HIS A 82 -4.09 -11.47 7.84
CA HIS A 82 -5.06 -10.49 8.24
C HIS A 82 -5.79 -10.06 6.97
N TYR A 83 -7.00 -10.49 6.83
CA TYR A 83 -7.90 -10.01 5.78
C TYR A 83 -9.14 -9.40 6.42
N VAL A 84 -9.82 -8.56 5.69
CA VAL A 84 -11.05 -7.88 6.09
C VAL A 84 -12.16 -8.35 5.17
N GLY A 85 -13.16 -9.04 5.72
CA GLY A 85 -14.26 -9.57 4.92
C GLY A 85 -14.41 -11.08 5.01
N ALA A 86 -14.93 -11.70 3.97
CA ALA A 86 -15.21 -13.15 3.92
C ALA A 86 -13.99 -13.98 3.47
N ALA A 87 -13.09 -13.38 2.70
CA ALA A 87 -11.85 -13.96 2.21
C ALA A 87 -10.82 -12.86 1.93
N PRO A 88 -9.53 -13.19 1.75
CA PRO A 88 -8.55 -12.20 1.32
C PRO A 88 -8.92 -11.58 -0.03
N ASP A 89 -8.54 -10.32 -0.22
CA ASP A 89 -8.63 -9.67 -1.52
C ASP A 89 -7.53 -10.20 -2.47
N ILE A 90 -7.80 -10.17 -3.77
CA ILE A 90 -6.74 -10.42 -4.75
C ILE A 90 -5.87 -9.17 -4.87
N GLY A 91 -4.67 -9.22 -4.31
CA GLY A 91 -3.74 -8.10 -4.36
C GLY A 91 -2.78 -8.08 -3.19
N ALA A 92 -2.13 -6.93 -3.02
CA ALA A 92 -1.17 -6.72 -1.94
C ALA A 92 -1.81 -6.08 -0.70
N TYR A 93 -3.00 -5.54 -0.83
CA TYR A 93 -3.72 -4.82 0.22
C TYR A 93 -5.21 -5.18 0.20
N GLU A 94 -5.82 -5.14 1.36
CA GLU A 94 -7.26 -5.31 1.56
C GLU A 94 -8.00 -3.99 1.29
N CYS A 95 -9.19 -4.06 0.74
CA CYS A 95 -10.05 -2.92 0.40
C CYS A 95 -10.34 -2.02 1.63
N HIS A 96 -10.58 -2.64 2.77
CA HIS A 96 -10.97 -1.96 4.01
C HIS A 96 -9.94 -2.10 5.14
N ASP A 97 -8.67 -2.39 4.80
CA ASP A 97 -7.63 -2.47 5.81
C ASP A 97 -7.43 -1.12 6.52
N SER A 98 -7.16 -1.20 7.80
CA SER A 98 -6.78 -0.05 8.62
C SER A 98 -5.27 0.23 8.58
N ARG A 99 -4.49 -0.61 7.90
CA ARG A 99 -3.03 -0.53 7.86
C ARG A 99 -2.46 -0.53 6.46
N TYR A 100 -1.59 0.45 6.21
CA TYR A 100 -0.71 0.50 5.07
C TYR A 100 0.68 0.03 5.48
N TRP A 101 1.28 -0.91 4.75
CA TRP A 101 2.55 -1.51 5.11
C TRP A 101 3.34 -1.94 3.88
N ILE A 102 4.68 -1.90 4.00
CA ILE A 102 5.61 -2.48 3.02
C ILE A 102 6.59 -3.34 3.81
N PRO A 103 6.74 -4.65 3.48
CA PRO A 103 7.60 -5.55 4.23
C PRO A 103 9.03 -5.05 4.33
N GLY A 104 9.60 -5.07 5.55
CA GLY A 104 10.99 -4.77 5.81
C GLY A 104 11.41 -3.31 5.61
N ARG A 105 10.47 -2.40 5.38
CA ARG A 105 10.78 -0.98 5.19
C ARG A 105 10.32 -0.14 6.37
N LEU A 106 11.27 0.27 7.22
CA LEU A 106 11.05 1.23 8.30
C LEU A 106 12.24 2.19 8.34
N GLU A 107 11.95 3.49 8.46
CA GLU A 107 12.93 4.57 8.53
C GLU A 107 12.73 5.36 9.82
N SER A 108 13.64 6.28 10.17
CA SER A 108 13.57 7.07 11.39
C SER A 108 12.43 8.10 11.38
N THR A 109 11.86 8.39 10.21
CA THR A 109 10.69 9.27 10.06
C THR A 109 9.61 8.53 9.28
N ALA A 110 8.38 9.02 9.31
CA ALA A 110 7.33 8.51 8.43
C ALA A 110 7.70 8.72 6.95
N THR A 111 7.39 7.71 6.11
CA THR A 111 7.78 7.68 4.70
C THR A 111 6.69 7.13 3.80
N MET A 112 6.95 7.03 2.50
CA MET A 112 6.05 6.44 1.50
C MET A 112 4.63 7.00 1.55
N PRO A 113 4.46 8.32 1.38
CA PRO A 113 3.14 8.93 1.42
C PRO A 113 2.24 8.43 0.30
N VAL A 114 0.98 8.22 0.63
CA VAL A 114 -0.12 8.02 -0.33
C VAL A 114 -1.20 9.06 -0.01
N PRO A 115 -1.60 9.90 -0.96
CA PRO A 115 -1.09 10.03 -2.32
C PRO A 115 0.43 10.31 -2.37
N LYS A 116 1.11 9.79 -3.42
CA LYS A 116 2.55 9.98 -3.55
C LYS A 116 2.92 11.47 -3.54
N ASN A 117 4.10 11.79 -3.04
CA ASN A 117 4.59 13.17 -3.07
C ASN A 117 4.60 13.73 -4.50
N LYS A 118 4.04 14.94 -4.67
CA LYS A 118 3.79 15.60 -5.96
C LYS A 118 2.79 14.83 -6.85
N GLY A 119 1.91 14.04 -6.25
CA GLY A 119 0.81 13.37 -6.93
C GLY A 119 -0.13 14.36 -7.61
N VAL A 120 -0.68 13.97 -8.74
CA VAL A 120 -1.63 14.79 -9.50
C VAL A 120 -2.87 13.95 -9.84
N ASN A 121 -3.96 14.63 -10.14
CA ASN A 121 -5.25 14.00 -10.43
C ASN A 121 -5.74 13.07 -9.31
N VAL A 122 -5.42 13.42 -8.07
CA VAL A 122 -5.80 12.64 -6.88
C VAL A 122 -7.32 12.69 -6.68
N PRO A 123 -8.00 11.56 -6.46
CA PRO A 123 -9.43 11.50 -6.17
C PRO A 123 -9.81 12.32 -4.92
N LEU A 124 -11.03 12.87 -4.91
CA LEU A 124 -11.53 13.70 -3.81
C LEU A 124 -11.86 12.90 -2.54
N ASP A 125 -11.95 11.58 -2.66
CA ASP A 125 -12.17 10.62 -1.57
C ASP A 125 -10.89 9.89 -1.12
N SER A 126 -9.72 10.41 -1.53
CA SER A 126 -8.43 9.82 -1.15
C SER A 126 -8.16 9.93 0.34
N ASP A 127 -7.70 8.83 0.92
CA ASP A 127 -7.11 8.82 2.25
C ASP A 127 -5.64 9.27 2.22
N LEU A 128 -5.13 9.71 3.36
CA LEU A 128 -3.69 9.89 3.59
C LEU A 128 -3.14 8.62 4.26
N MET A 129 -2.15 8.00 3.62
CA MET A 129 -1.48 6.82 4.17
C MET A 129 0.03 7.04 4.18
N PHE A 130 0.71 6.43 5.15
CA PHE A 130 2.15 6.54 5.29
C PHE A 130 2.75 5.31 5.97
N LEU A 131 4.01 5.01 5.71
CA LEU A 131 4.73 4.06 6.53
C LEU A 131 5.16 4.71 7.84
N GLU A 132 4.87 4.02 8.93
CA GLU A 132 5.23 4.44 10.29
C GLU A 132 6.75 4.58 10.44
N ALA A 133 7.18 5.50 11.29
CA ALA A 133 8.57 5.62 11.66
C ALA A 133 8.99 4.47 12.60
N TYR A 134 10.23 4.03 12.47
CA TYR A 134 10.79 2.99 13.33
C TYR A 134 10.75 3.41 14.81
N GLN A 135 10.26 2.54 15.66
CA GLN A 135 10.08 2.74 17.12
C GLN A 135 9.14 3.90 17.51
N ALA A 136 8.43 4.51 16.60
CA ALA A 136 7.42 5.49 16.97
C ALA A 136 6.24 4.82 17.69
N ILE A 137 5.72 5.50 18.69
CA ILE A 137 4.54 5.09 19.46
C ILE A 137 3.35 6.01 19.23
N ALA A 138 3.57 7.13 18.58
CA ALA A 138 2.52 8.08 18.22
C ALA A 138 2.86 8.79 16.91
N HIS A 139 1.83 9.16 16.16
CA HIS A 139 1.95 9.93 14.93
C HIS A 139 0.95 11.09 14.94
N THR A 140 1.40 12.29 14.58
CA THR A 140 0.56 13.47 14.39
C THR A 140 0.52 13.82 12.92
N ILE A 141 -0.66 13.95 12.35
CA ILE A 141 -0.85 14.27 10.94
C ILE A 141 -1.19 15.75 10.80
N TYR A 142 -0.35 16.45 10.06
CA TYR A 142 -0.49 17.86 9.73
C TYR A 142 -0.90 18.01 8.27
N PHE A 143 -1.93 18.82 8.00
CA PHE A 143 -2.53 18.93 6.68
C PHE A 143 -3.05 20.35 6.42
N GLY A 144 -3.03 20.80 5.16
CA GLY A 144 -3.57 22.11 4.77
C GLY A 144 -3.28 22.47 3.32
N THR A 145 -3.69 23.67 2.94
CA THR A 145 -3.45 24.26 1.60
C THR A 145 -2.25 25.24 1.59
N ASP A 146 -1.67 25.52 2.73
CA ASP A 146 -0.44 26.30 2.87
C ASP A 146 0.61 25.46 3.62
N ALA A 147 1.75 25.22 2.97
CA ALA A 147 2.85 24.42 3.51
C ALA A 147 3.42 24.99 4.83
N ASN A 148 3.27 26.29 5.06
CA ASN A 148 3.78 26.99 6.24
C ASN A 148 2.74 27.06 7.38
N ALA A 149 1.48 26.71 7.13
CA ALA A 149 0.37 26.84 8.06
C ALA A 149 -0.47 25.56 8.17
N LEU A 150 0.21 24.40 8.21
CA LEU A 150 -0.47 23.11 8.35
C LEU A 150 -1.15 22.98 9.73
N GLN A 151 -2.35 22.44 9.73
CA GLN A 151 -3.13 22.17 10.94
C GLN A 151 -3.07 20.69 11.30
N THR A 152 -3.08 20.37 12.58
CA THR A 152 -3.25 18.98 13.04
C THR A 152 -4.66 18.49 12.70
N ILE A 153 -4.75 17.41 11.95
CA ILE A 153 -6.04 16.77 11.61
C ILE A 153 -6.25 15.44 12.33
N ALA A 154 -5.18 14.79 12.76
CA ALA A 154 -5.27 13.54 13.52
C ALA A 154 -4.05 13.37 14.43
N SER A 155 -4.26 12.66 15.54
CA SER A 155 -3.22 12.17 16.44
C SER A 155 -3.47 10.70 16.70
N LEU A 156 -2.56 9.86 16.24
CA LEU A 156 -2.63 8.40 16.33
C LEU A 156 -1.71 7.93 17.44
N LYS A 157 -2.23 7.11 18.35
CA LYS A 157 -1.44 6.48 19.43
C LYS A 157 -1.42 4.98 19.24
N GLY A 158 -0.25 4.39 19.40
CA GLY A 158 -0.06 2.97 19.11
C GLY A 158 0.00 2.70 17.59
N THR A 159 -0.06 1.43 17.23
CA THR A 159 0.12 0.93 15.85
C THR A 159 -1.18 0.40 15.25
N THR A 160 -2.33 1.01 15.58
CA THR A 160 -3.65 0.50 15.15
C THR A 160 -4.02 0.92 13.74
N THR A 161 -3.59 2.09 13.30
CA THR A 161 -3.84 2.60 11.93
C THR A 161 -2.77 3.61 11.52
N ASN A 162 -2.47 3.65 10.24
CA ASN A 162 -1.67 4.68 9.58
C ASN A 162 -2.35 5.15 8.28
N ILE A 163 -3.68 5.01 8.25
CA ILE A 163 -4.57 5.50 7.20
C ILE A 163 -5.50 6.52 7.85
N VAL A 164 -5.52 7.73 7.31
CA VAL A 164 -6.29 8.86 7.85
C VAL A 164 -7.12 9.50 6.76
N GLN A 165 -8.41 9.63 7.00
CA GLN A 165 -9.27 10.40 6.12
C GLN A 165 -9.03 11.90 6.36
N PRO A 166 -8.60 12.67 5.35
CA PRO A 166 -8.45 14.11 5.47
C PRO A 166 -9.81 14.81 5.54
N PRO A 167 -9.87 16.08 5.91
CA PRO A 167 -11.05 16.92 5.67
C PRO A 167 -11.45 16.87 4.19
N LYS A 168 -12.73 17.20 3.90
CA LYS A 168 -13.25 17.19 2.53
C LYS A 168 -12.31 17.90 1.57
N LEU A 169 -11.85 17.17 0.56
CA LEU A 169 -10.99 17.71 -0.49
C LEU A 169 -11.83 18.47 -1.53
N ASN A 170 -11.29 19.59 -2.01
CA ASN A 170 -11.86 20.37 -3.11
C ASN A 170 -11.15 20.03 -4.43
N ALA A 171 -11.87 20.12 -5.54
CA ALA A 171 -11.33 19.88 -6.87
C ALA A 171 -10.26 20.93 -7.24
N LYS A 172 -9.28 20.53 -8.04
CA LYS A 172 -8.19 21.41 -8.56
C LYS A 172 -7.39 22.12 -7.45
N MET A 173 -7.33 21.54 -6.27
CA MET A 173 -6.65 22.14 -5.12
C MET A 173 -5.35 21.40 -4.82
N THR A 174 -4.29 22.15 -4.53
CA THR A 174 -3.04 21.61 -4.02
C THR A 174 -3.08 21.56 -2.49
N TYR A 175 -2.75 20.42 -1.95
CA TYR A 175 -2.66 20.15 -0.52
C TYR A 175 -1.24 19.80 -0.12
N TYR A 176 -0.91 20.14 1.11
CA TYR A 176 0.37 19.86 1.76
C TYR A 176 0.11 19.08 3.05
N TRP A 177 0.97 18.13 3.34
CA TRP A 177 0.87 17.37 4.58
C TRP A 177 2.20 16.77 5.00
N ARG A 178 2.31 16.46 6.26
CA ARG A 178 3.45 15.76 6.86
C ARG A 178 3.02 15.01 8.09
N VAL A 179 3.89 14.13 8.57
CA VAL A 179 3.67 13.31 9.76
C VAL A 179 4.77 13.58 10.76
N GLY A 180 4.39 13.93 11.98
CA GLY A 180 5.26 13.92 13.15
C GLY A 180 5.21 12.52 13.79
N ALA A 181 6.35 11.94 14.06
CA ALA A 181 6.48 10.65 14.73
C ALA A 181 7.17 10.83 16.07
N ALA A 182 6.54 10.39 17.15
CA ALA A 182 7.11 10.46 18.49
C ALA A 182 7.42 9.06 19.03
N ASP A 183 8.58 8.90 19.60
CA ASP A 183 8.99 7.71 20.35
C ASP A 183 8.57 7.78 21.84
N LYS A 184 9.06 6.85 22.65
CA LYS A 184 8.77 6.79 24.09
C LYS A 184 9.28 8.01 24.86
N SER A 185 10.23 8.78 24.33
CA SER A 185 10.73 10.02 24.95
C SER A 185 9.77 11.21 24.76
N GLY A 186 8.81 11.06 23.85
CA GLY A 186 7.85 12.10 23.48
C GLY A 186 8.42 13.17 22.53
N VAL A 187 9.67 13.02 22.08
CA VAL A 187 10.26 13.93 21.10
C VAL A 187 9.69 13.59 19.72
N GLU A 188 9.07 14.58 19.09
CA GLU A 188 8.50 14.44 17.75
C GLU A 188 9.56 14.71 16.67
N VAL A 189 9.69 13.79 15.71
CA VAL A 189 10.49 13.95 14.50
C VAL A 189 9.57 14.06 13.30
N LEU A 190 9.72 15.13 12.52
CA LEU A 190 8.85 15.40 11.37
C LEU A 190 9.36 14.72 10.11
N SER A 191 8.45 14.16 9.32
CA SER A 191 8.72 13.77 7.94
C SER A 191 8.96 15.02 7.06
N PRO A 192 9.49 14.84 5.83
CA PRO A 192 9.38 15.88 4.82
C PRO A 192 7.92 16.30 4.61
N THR A 193 7.69 17.55 4.18
CA THR A 193 6.37 17.98 3.73
C THR A 193 6.10 17.41 2.33
N TRP A 194 5.02 16.67 2.17
CA TRP A 194 4.55 16.12 0.91
C TRP A 194 3.42 16.97 0.35
N THR A 195 3.20 16.87 -0.95
CA THR A 195 2.15 17.62 -1.64
C THR A 195 1.45 16.74 -2.68
N PHE A 196 0.19 17.06 -2.94
CA PHE A 196 -0.56 16.49 -4.07
C PHE A 196 -1.60 17.49 -4.57
N THR A 197 -2.09 17.28 -5.80
CA THR A 197 -3.15 18.09 -6.41
C THR A 197 -4.30 17.20 -6.82
N THR A 198 -5.51 17.58 -6.42
CA THR A 198 -6.73 16.85 -6.73
C THR A 198 -7.15 17.00 -8.19
N HIS A 199 -7.93 16.04 -8.69
CA HIS A 199 -8.51 16.12 -10.02
C HIS A 199 -9.64 17.19 -10.14
N GLU A 200 -10.18 17.34 -11.35
CA GLU A 200 -11.34 18.19 -11.62
C GLU A 200 -12.60 17.72 -10.92
#